data_94cb1a388eff729ddead1f6e7f80e578
#
_entry.id   94cb1a388eff729ddead1f6e7f80e578
#
_cell.length_a   1.000
_cell.length_b   1.000
_cell.length_c   1.000
_cell.angle_alpha   90.00
_cell.angle_beta   90.00
_cell.angle_gamma   90.00
#
_symmetry.space_group_name_H-M   'P 1'
#
loop_
_entity.id
_entity.type
_entity.pdbx_description
1 polymer ?
#
loop_
_entity_poly.entity_id
_entity_poly.type
_entity_poly.pdbx_seq_one_letter_code
_entity_poly.pdbx_strand_id
1 'polypeptide(L)' 'MIGTEDLEKMTTLEITKKLVSLFEEYDSLRDDELNMLEDNPNRDMWDNGTEDTYNTLVRDIVDKYDEIKSICDYVKGI' A
#
# COMPACT_ATOMS: atom_id res chain seq x y z
N MET A 1 8.16 5.87 -5.14
CA MET A 1 8.55 4.59 -5.74
C MET A 1 10.02 4.32 -5.46
N ILE A 2 10.36 3.09 -5.10
CA ILE A 2 11.72 2.71 -4.77
C ILE A 2 12.44 2.30 -6.05
N GLY A 3 13.59 2.93 -6.32
CA GLY A 3 14.42 2.58 -7.46
C GLY A 3 15.30 1.36 -7.19
N THR A 4 15.70 0.66 -8.25
CA THR A 4 16.58 -0.50 -8.16
C THR A 4 17.92 -0.15 -7.52
N GLU A 5 18.45 1.06 -7.77
CA GLU A 5 19.69 1.54 -7.18
C GLU A 5 19.66 1.60 -5.66
N ASP A 6 18.51 1.99 -5.10
CA ASP A 6 18.32 2.03 -3.65
C ASP A 6 18.37 0.63 -3.05
N LEU A 7 17.75 -0.33 -3.74
CA LEU A 7 17.72 -1.73 -3.32
C LEU A 7 19.11 -2.38 -3.40
N GLU A 8 19.90 -2.04 -4.39
CA GLU A 8 21.25 -2.57 -4.56
C GLU A 8 22.19 -2.16 -3.41
N LYS A 9 21.92 -1.00 -2.80
CA LYS A 9 22.72 -0.49 -1.67
C LYS A 9 22.30 -1.07 -0.34
N MET A 10 21.17 -1.77 -0.30
CA MET A 10 20.61 -2.32 0.93
C MET A 10 21.09 -3.76 1.15
N THR A 11 21.32 -4.10 2.42
CA THR A 11 21.55 -5.49 2.81
C THR A 11 20.25 -6.28 2.75
N THR A 12 20.35 -7.61 2.73
CA THR A 12 19.17 -8.50 2.78
C THR A 12 18.29 -8.17 3.98
N LEU A 13 18.90 -7.91 5.14
CA LEU A 13 18.17 -7.57 6.35
C LEU A 13 17.41 -6.24 6.20
N GLU A 14 18.03 -5.23 5.60
CA GLU A 14 17.40 -3.94 5.36
C GLU A 14 16.21 -4.08 4.41
N ILE A 15 16.35 -4.86 3.33
CA ILE A 15 15.26 -5.14 2.37
C ILE A 15 14.13 -5.85 3.09
N THR A 16 14.43 -6.83 3.93
CA THR A 16 13.42 -7.57 4.70
C THR A 16 12.66 -6.64 5.65
N LYS A 17 13.36 -5.79 6.38
CA LYS A 17 12.73 -4.83 7.30
C LYS A 17 11.84 -3.85 6.55
N LYS A 18 12.29 -3.40 5.38
CA LYS A 18 11.49 -2.50 4.54
C LYS A 18 10.23 -3.18 4.05
N LEU A 19 10.31 -4.42 3.60
CA LEU A 19 9.12 -5.20 3.20
C LEU A 19 8.13 -5.36 4.34
N VAL A 20 8.61 -5.71 5.54
CA VAL A 20 7.73 -5.84 6.71
C VAL A 20 7.01 -4.53 6.99
N SER A 21 7.73 -3.42 6.98
CA SER A 21 7.16 -2.09 7.20
C SER A 21 6.09 -1.74 6.15
N LEU A 22 6.36 -2.04 4.88
CA LEU A 22 5.41 -1.80 3.79
C LEU A 22 4.17 -2.67 3.92
N PHE A 23 4.32 -3.94 4.31
CA PHE A 23 3.18 -4.82 4.55
C PHE A 23 2.32 -4.34 5.72
N GLU A 24 2.94 -3.86 6.80
CA GLU A 24 2.20 -3.29 7.93
C GLU A 24 1.39 -2.06 7.51
N GLU A 25 1.99 -1.17 6.73
CA GLU A 25 1.30 -0.01 6.19
C GLU A 25 0.17 -0.41 5.23
N TYR A 26 0.41 -1.38 4.38
CA TYR A 26 -0.59 -1.92 3.46
C TYR A 26 -1.78 -2.50 4.22
N ASP A 27 -1.53 -3.31 5.24
CA ASP A 27 -2.59 -3.91 6.06
C ASP A 27 -3.41 -2.82 6.78
N SER A 28 -2.75 -1.79 7.30
CA SER A 28 -3.42 -0.65 7.93
C SER A 28 -4.34 0.08 6.96
N LEU A 29 -3.87 0.31 5.73
CA LEU A 29 -4.68 0.95 4.68
C LEU A 29 -5.88 0.07 4.29
N ARG A 30 -5.70 -1.24 4.21
CA ARG A 30 -6.79 -2.17 3.91
C ARG A 30 -7.82 -2.18 5.03
N ASP A 31 -7.40 -2.14 6.29
CA ASP A 31 -8.30 -2.06 7.43
C ASP A 31 -9.12 -0.76 7.39
N ASP A 32 -8.49 0.36 7.06
CA ASP A 32 -9.17 1.65 6.90
C ASP A 32 -10.23 1.58 5.79
N GLU A 33 -9.91 0.93 4.67
CA GLU A 33 -10.85 0.73 3.57
C GLU A 33 -12.06 -0.09 4.03
N LEU A 34 -11.83 -1.20 4.71
CA LEU A 34 -12.90 -2.07 5.20
C LEU A 34 -13.77 -1.34 6.22
N ASN A 35 -13.17 -0.60 7.15
CA ASN A 35 -13.91 0.20 8.13
C ASN A 35 -14.79 1.25 7.46
N MET A 36 -14.27 1.91 6.44
CA MET A 36 -15.00 2.90 5.68
C MET A 36 -16.22 2.29 4.97
N LEU A 37 -16.06 1.11 4.38
CA LEU A 37 -17.15 0.39 3.72
C LEU A 37 -18.21 -0.11 4.72
N GLU A 38 -17.79 -0.51 5.91
CA GLU A 38 -18.71 -0.92 6.98
C GLU A 38 -19.53 0.25 7.51
N ASP A 39 -18.89 1.43 7.68
CA ASP A 39 -19.54 2.64 8.15
C ASP A 39 -20.45 3.26 7.09
N ASN A 40 -20.18 3.01 5.81
CA ASN A 40 -20.92 3.58 4.68
C ASN A 40 -21.32 2.48 3.69
N PRO A 41 -22.24 1.57 4.09
CA PRO A 41 -22.56 0.40 3.28
C PRO A 41 -23.33 0.70 1.99
N ASN A 42 -24.00 1.85 1.92
CA ASN A 42 -24.73 2.25 0.72
C ASN A 42 -23.96 3.32 -0.04
N ARG A 43 -23.24 2.88 -1.07
CA ARG A 43 -22.38 3.73 -1.89
C ARG A 43 -23.16 4.86 -2.60
N ASP A 44 -24.43 4.61 -2.95
CA ASP A 44 -25.27 5.61 -3.61
C ASP A 44 -25.54 6.82 -2.71
N MET A 45 -25.40 6.66 -1.40
CA MET A 45 -25.61 7.72 -0.42
C MET A 45 -24.33 8.47 -0.02
N TRP A 46 -23.19 8.12 -0.62
CA TRP A 46 -21.94 8.81 -0.33
C TRP A 46 -21.96 10.24 -0.85
N ASP A 47 -21.52 11.17 -0.02
CA ASP A 47 -21.29 12.54 -0.47
C ASP A 47 -19.91 12.64 -1.17
N ASN A 48 -19.62 13.82 -1.73
CA ASN A 48 -18.37 14.06 -2.45
C ASN A 48 -17.14 13.90 -1.53
N GLY A 49 -17.24 14.30 -0.29
CA GLY A 49 -16.15 14.17 0.69
C GLY A 49 -15.85 12.71 1.01
N THR A 50 -16.88 11.90 1.20
CA THR A 50 -16.74 10.46 1.45
C THR A 50 -16.11 9.75 0.25
N GLU A 51 -16.57 10.06 -0.94
CA GLU A 51 -16.05 9.46 -2.16
C GLU A 51 -14.60 9.85 -2.41
N ASP A 52 -14.23 11.12 -2.21
CA ASP A 52 -12.85 11.60 -2.35
C ASP A 52 -11.92 10.91 -1.34
N THR A 53 -12.36 10.75 -0.11
CA THR A 53 -11.60 10.05 0.92
C THR A 53 -11.35 8.59 0.53
N TYR A 54 -12.38 7.91 0.05
CA TYR A 54 -12.27 6.52 -0.42
C TYR A 54 -11.30 6.41 -1.60
N ASN A 55 -11.42 7.29 -2.58
CA ASN A 55 -10.57 7.27 -3.78
C ASN A 55 -9.10 7.53 -3.42
N THR A 56 -8.83 8.43 -2.48
CA THR A 56 -7.47 8.69 -1.98
C THR A 56 -6.91 7.44 -1.28
N LEU A 57 -7.73 6.79 -0.46
CA LEU A 57 -7.34 5.58 0.26
C LEU A 57 -7.02 4.44 -0.71
N VAL A 58 -7.84 4.23 -1.74
CA VAL A 58 -7.60 3.21 -2.78
C VAL A 58 -6.30 3.51 -3.54
N ARG A 59 -6.04 4.77 -3.86
CA ARG A 59 -4.79 5.18 -4.52
C ARG A 59 -3.58 4.84 -3.65
N ASP A 60 -3.63 5.15 -2.36
CA ASP A 60 -2.55 4.86 -1.43
C ASP A 60 -2.31 3.37 -1.31
N ILE A 61 -3.36 2.56 -1.32
CA ILE A 61 -3.27 1.09 -1.31
C ILE A 61 -2.56 0.59 -2.55
N VAL A 62 -2.94 1.08 -3.73
CA VAL A 62 -2.33 0.70 -5.00
C VAL A 62 -0.85 1.10 -5.04
N ASP A 63 -0.52 2.30 -4.61
CA ASP A 63 0.86 2.79 -4.57
C ASP A 63 1.72 1.91 -3.63
N LYS A 64 1.17 1.55 -2.47
CA LYS A 64 1.86 0.69 -1.51
C LYS A 64 2.08 -0.71 -2.08
N TYR A 65 1.07 -1.26 -2.74
CA TYR A 65 1.16 -2.55 -3.42
C TYR A 65 2.26 -2.53 -4.50
N ASP A 66 2.33 -1.47 -5.31
CA ASP A 66 3.35 -1.33 -6.35
C ASP A 66 4.77 -1.29 -5.77
N GLU A 67 4.95 -0.60 -4.65
CA GLU A 67 6.25 -0.57 -3.95
C GLU A 67 6.65 -1.97 -3.47
N ILE A 68 5.73 -2.68 -2.84
CA ILE A 68 5.95 -4.06 -2.38
C ILE A 68 6.31 -4.97 -3.55
N LYS A 69 5.55 -4.88 -4.63
CA LYS A 69 5.77 -5.68 -5.82
C LYS A 69 7.14 -5.41 -6.44
N SER A 70 7.56 -4.15 -6.52
CA SER A 70 8.87 -3.76 -7.06
C SER A 70 10.01 -4.40 -6.27
N ILE A 71 9.92 -4.41 -4.94
CA ILE A 71 10.91 -5.04 -4.09
C ILE A 71 10.91 -6.55 -4.26
N CYS A 72 9.73 -7.17 -4.31
CA CYS A 72 9.61 -8.62 -4.52
C CYS A 72 10.19 -9.04 -5.86
N ASP A 73 9.93 -8.29 -6.91
CA ASP A 73 10.46 -8.57 -8.26
C ASP A 73 11.99 -8.44 -8.28
N TYR A 74 12.54 -7.46 -7.57
CA TYR A 74 13.98 -7.31 -7.43
C TYR A 74 14.60 -8.54 -6.74
N VAL A 75 14.01 -8.97 -5.62
CA VAL A 75 14.50 -10.13 -4.86
C VAL A 75 14.43 -11.40 -5.68
N LYS A 76 13.37 -11.59 -6.47
CA LYS A 76 13.23 -12.75 -7.38
C LYS A 76 14.29 -12.78 -8.47
N GLY A 77 14.79 -11.64 -8.87
CA GLY A 77 15.80 -11.51 -9.93
C GLY A 77 17.23 -11.75 -9.48
N ILE A 78 17.43 -11.93 -8.17
CA ILE A 78 18.78 -12.16 -7.61
C ILE A 78 19.21 -13.63 -7.72
#